data_30135377c1ad8c3810fc015216fb0ff0
#
_entry.id   30135377c1ad8c3810fc015216fb0ff0
#
_cell.length_a   1.000
_cell.length_b   1.000
_cell.length_c   1.000
_cell.angle_alpha   90.00
_cell.angle_beta   90.00
_cell.angle_gamma   90.00
#
_symmetry.space_group_name_H-M   'P 1'
#
loop_
_entity.id
_entity.type
_entity.pdbx_description
1 polymer ?
#
loop_
_entity_poly.entity_id
_entity_poly.type
_entity_poly.pdbx_seq_one_letter_code
_entity_poly.pdbx_strand_id
1 'polypeptide(L)'
;MVEYPHFSDFADESKAFDGDKKKLDDILNQEILILDFKVKDSKQRICSKYLTIQFKIDDKTFIVFTGSMVLINQLEKYKDNLPFYTVIKRIDKYYTLT
;
A
#
# COMPACT_ATOMS: atom_id res chain seq x y z
N MET A 1 -20.39 -33.39 -9.43
CA MET A 1 -20.76 -32.00 -9.76
C MET A 1 -19.58 -31.07 -9.56
N VAL A 2 -19.28 -30.32 -10.58
CA VAL A 2 -18.16 -29.39 -10.50
C VAL A 2 -18.58 -28.16 -9.71
N GLU A 3 -17.86 -27.88 -8.62
CA GLU A 3 -18.09 -26.69 -7.82
C GLU A 3 -17.22 -25.55 -8.32
N TYR A 4 -17.83 -24.41 -8.57
CA TYR A 4 -17.10 -23.24 -9.03
C TYR A 4 -16.63 -22.42 -7.83
N PRO A 5 -15.41 -21.86 -7.88
CA PRO A 5 -14.92 -21.03 -6.79
C PRO A 5 -15.72 -19.73 -6.70
N HIS A 6 -15.87 -19.26 -5.49
CA HIS A 6 -16.46 -17.95 -5.25
C HIS A 6 -15.45 -16.85 -5.57
N PHE A 7 -15.95 -15.70 -6.00
CA PHE A 7 -15.11 -14.56 -6.28
C PHE A 7 -14.15 -14.24 -5.14
N SER A 8 -14.63 -14.35 -3.91
CA SER A 8 -13.82 -14.08 -2.72
C SER A 8 -12.65 -15.07 -2.54
N ASP A 9 -12.72 -16.25 -3.16
CA ASP A 9 -11.66 -17.25 -3.03
C ASP A 9 -10.44 -16.93 -3.87
N PHE A 10 -10.61 -16.21 -4.97
CA PHE A 10 -9.52 -15.90 -5.88
C PHE A 10 -9.26 -14.40 -6.04
N ALA A 11 -10.13 -13.55 -5.51
CA ALA A 11 -9.95 -12.11 -5.60
C ALA A 11 -8.99 -11.62 -4.53
N ASP A 12 -7.85 -11.13 -4.93
CA ASP A 12 -6.83 -10.65 -3.99
C ASP A 12 -7.34 -9.50 -3.13
N GLU A 13 -8.27 -8.72 -3.65
CA GLU A 13 -8.85 -7.60 -2.92
C GLU A 13 -9.64 -8.05 -1.70
N SER A 14 -10.30 -9.20 -1.77
CA SER A 14 -11.08 -9.69 -0.64
C SER A 14 -10.18 -10.23 0.47
N LYS A 15 -8.96 -10.56 0.12
CA LYS A 15 -7.93 -10.95 1.08
C LYS A 15 -6.91 -9.83 1.24
N ALA A 16 -7.39 -8.62 1.03
CA ALA A 16 -6.56 -7.44 1.18
C ALA A 16 -5.89 -7.42 2.55
N PHE A 17 -4.82 -6.70 2.63
CA PHE A 17 -4.02 -6.59 3.83
C PHE A 17 -4.88 -6.27 5.05
N ASP A 18 -4.66 -7.02 6.12
CA ASP A 18 -5.29 -6.74 7.41
C ASP A 18 -4.69 -5.48 8.01
N GLY A 19 -5.52 -4.74 8.71
CA GLY A 19 -5.06 -3.56 9.42
C GLY A 19 -6.09 -2.45 9.39
N ASP A 20 -5.96 -1.53 10.32
CA ASP A 20 -6.82 -0.36 10.38
C ASP A 20 -6.42 0.63 9.30
N LYS A 21 -7.43 1.22 8.64
CA LYS A 21 -7.19 2.23 7.63
C LYS A 21 -6.63 3.50 8.25
N LYS A 22 -5.58 4.03 7.64
CA LYS A 22 -5.03 5.33 7.98
C LYS A 22 -4.96 6.20 6.74
N LYS A 23 -4.97 7.51 6.95
CA LYS A 23 -4.69 8.46 5.88
C LYS A 23 -3.19 8.67 5.78
N LEU A 24 -2.70 8.86 4.57
CA LEU A 24 -1.27 9.07 4.36
C LEU A 24 -0.74 10.26 5.18
N ASP A 25 -1.52 11.34 5.27
CA ASP A 25 -1.13 12.51 6.03
C ASP A 25 -1.04 12.26 7.54
N ASP A 26 -1.71 11.23 8.04
CA ASP A 26 -1.68 10.88 9.47
C ASP A 26 -0.42 10.12 9.87
N ILE A 27 0.32 9.60 8.90
CA ILE A 27 1.51 8.78 9.16
C ILE A 27 2.81 9.43 8.71
N LEU A 28 2.75 10.70 8.30
CA LEU A 28 3.93 11.42 7.87
C LEU A 28 4.88 11.68 9.02
N ASN A 29 6.18 11.72 8.70
CA ASN A 29 7.24 12.11 9.64
C ASN A 29 7.39 11.18 10.84
N GLN A 30 6.94 9.94 10.73
CA GLN A 30 7.17 8.93 11.76
C GLN A 30 7.67 7.64 11.12
N GLU A 31 8.48 6.91 11.88
CA GLU A 31 9.01 5.64 11.40
C GLU A 31 7.92 4.59 11.34
N ILE A 32 7.81 3.92 10.20
CA ILE A 32 6.89 2.81 9.98
C ILE A 32 7.66 1.63 9.40
N LEU A 33 7.15 0.43 9.66
CA LEU A 33 7.67 -0.79 9.05
C LEU A 33 6.74 -1.19 7.91
N ILE A 34 7.19 -1.04 6.68
CA ILE A 34 6.41 -1.47 5.52
C ILE A 34 6.54 -2.97 5.38
N LEU A 35 5.41 -3.66 5.44
CA LEU A 35 5.35 -5.11 5.34
C LEU A 35 5.19 -5.57 3.89
N ASP A 36 4.29 -4.91 3.16
CA ASP A 36 4.00 -5.28 1.78
C ASP A 36 3.21 -4.16 1.12
N PHE A 37 3.01 -4.27 -0.18
CA PHE A 37 2.21 -3.32 -0.93
C PHE A 37 1.59 -3.98 -2.15
N LYS A 38 0.53 -3.37 -2.67
CA LYS A 38 -0.10 -3.78 -3.92
C LYS A 38 -0.36 -2.57 -4.79
N VAL A 39 -0.12 -2.72 -6.08
CA VAL A 39 -0.41 -1.68 -7.07
C VAL A 39 -1.49 -2.20 -7.99
N LYS A 40 -2.54 -1.41 -8.17
CA LYS A 40 -3.65 -1.74 -9.06
C LYS A 40 -3.91 -0.59 -10.00
N ASP A 41 -4.43 -0.92 -11.17
CA ASP A 41 -4.91 0.10 -12.10
C ASP A 41 -6.29 0.58 -11.65
N SER A 42 -6.49 1.89 -11.69
CA SER A 42 -7.80 2.46 -11.40
C SER A 42 -8.76 2.18 -12.55
N LYS A 43 -9.92 1.63 -12.25
CA LYS A 43 -10.95 1.38 -13.25
C LYS A 43 -11.62 2.65 -13.75
N GLN A 44 -11.50 3.74 -13.00
CA GLN A 44 -12.19 5.00 -13.30
C GLN A 44 -11.37 5.95 -14.15
N ARG A 45 -10.07 5.74 -14.24
CA ARG A 45 -9.18 6.60 -15.01
C ARG A 45 -8.19 5.76 -15.78
N ILE A 46 -8.03 6.08 -17.06
CA ILE A 46 -7.04 5.45 -17.91
C ILE A 46 -5.66 5.89 -17.43
N CYS A 47 -4.74 4.94 -17.27
CA CYS A 47 -3.35 5.18 -16.86
C CYS A 47 -3.16 5.65 -15.41
N SER A 48 -4.19 5.54 -14.58
CA SER A 48 -4.06 5.80 -13.16
C SER A 48 -3.75 4.52 -12.40
N LYS A 49 -2.82 4.61 -11.46
CA LYS A 49 -2.48 3.50 -10.58
C LYS A 49 -2.87 3.82 -9.14
N TYR A 50 -3.14 2.78 -8.39
CA TYR A 50 -3.60 2.88 -7.02
C TYR A 50 -2.74 1.98 -6.15
N LEU A 51 -2.19 2.55 -5.10
CA LEU A 51 -1.27 1.86 -4.21
C LEU A 51 -1.92 1.59 -2.87
N THR A 52 -1.80 0.35 -2.40
CA THR A 52 -2.16 -0.05 -1.03
C THR A 52 -0.88 -0.48 -0.32
N ILE A 53 -0.61 0.12 0.83
CA ILE A 53 0.56 -0.22 1.65
C ILE A 53 0.09 -0.81 2.97
N GLN A 54 0.63 -1.97 3.32
CA GLN A 54 0.47 -2.54 4.66
C GLN A 54 1.72 -2.24 5.47
N PHE A 55 1.52 -1.67 6.64
CA PHE A 55 2.65 -1.27 7.49
C PHE A 55 2.31 -1.43 8.97
N LYS A 56 3.35 -1.41 9.81
CA LYS A 56 3.22 -1.52 11.27
C LYS A 56 3.75 -0.27 11.96
N ILE A 57 3.06 0.11 13.01
CA ILE A 57 3.53 1.10 13.98
C ILE A 57 3.24 0.52 15.37
N ASP A 58 4.29 0.36 16.20
CA ASP A 58 4.16 -0.11 17.59
C ASP A 58 3.34 -1.40 17.71
N ASP A 59 3.66 -2.41 16.91
CA ASP A 59 3.01 -3.73 16.88
C ASP A 59 1.58 -3.72 16.34
N LYS A 60 1.07 -2.58 15.90
CA LYS A 60 -0.24 -2.50 15.26
C LYS A 60 -0.08 -2.41 13.76
N THR A 61 -0.90 -3.18 13.06
CA THR A 61 -0.89 -3.21 11.59
C THR A 61 -1.93 -2.24 11.05
N PHE A 62 -1.51 -1.47 10.06
CA PHE A 62 -2.36 -0.49 9.39
C PHE A 62 -2.24 -0.62 7.89
N ILE A 63 -3.22 -0.05 7.19
CA ILE A 63 -3.16 0.06 5.74
C ILE A 63 -3.43 1.50 5.32
N VAL A 64 -2.81 1.90 4.22
CA VAL A 64 -3.02 3.22 3.63
C VAL A 64 -3.18 3.07 2.12
N PHE A 65 -4.05 3.90 1.55
CA PHE A 65 -4.30 3.94 0.11
C PHE A 65 -3.84 5.28 -0.44
N THR A 66 -3.16 5.24 -1.58
CA THR A 66 -2.68 6.47 -2.21
C THR A 66 -2.49 6.26 -3.71
N GLY A 67 -2.61 7.35 -4.46
CA GLY A 67 -2.30 7.36 -5.89
C GLY A 67 -0.92 7.95 -6.21
N SER A 68 -0.07 8.11 -5.21
CA SER A 68 1.24 8.72 -5.40
C SER A 68 2.14 7.88 -6.29
N MET A 69 2.47 8.38 -7.48
CA MET A 69 3.36 7.68 -8.40
C MET A 69 4.79 7.59 -7.87
N VAL A 70 5.23 8.58 -7.09
CA VAL A 70 6.55 8.54 -6.48
C VAL A 70 6.68 7.35 -5.54
N LEU A 71 5.69 7.16 -4.65
CA LEU A 71 5.69 6.02 -3.73
C LEU A 71 5.57 4.70 -4.46
N ILE A 72 4.74 4.62 -5.49
CA ILE A 72 4.59 3.41 -6.30
C ILE A 72 5.94 3.01 -6.90
N ASN A 73 6.62 3.96 -7.55
CA ASN A 73 7.90 3.69 -8.18
C ASN A 73 8.97 3.31 -7.17
N GLN A 74 9.00 3.96 -6.01
CA GLN A 74 9.97 3.64 -4.97
C GLN A 74 9.74 2.25 -4.39
N LEU A 75 8.50 1.88 -4.10
CA LEU A 75 8.19 0.57 -3.55
C LEU A 75 8.47 -0.55 -4.55
N GLU A 76 8.15 -0.35 -5.83
CA GLU A 76 8.46 -1.32 -6.86
C GLU A 76 9.97 -1.52 -7.02
N LYS A 77 10.73 -0.44 -6.89
CA LYS A 77 12.18 -0.50 -6.97
C LYS A 77 12.81 -1.29 -5.81
N TYR A 78 12.25 -1.13 -4.62
CA TYR A 78 12.81 -1.72 -3.40
C TYR A 78 12.00 -2.89 -2.85
N LYS A 79 11.12 -3.48 -3.65
CA LYS A 79 10.24 -4.56 -3.20
C LYS A 79 10.99 -5.77 -2.62
N ASP A 80 12.18 -6.05 -3.12
CA ASP A 80 12.98 -7.18 -2.66
C ASP A 80 13.60 -6.94 -1.27
N ASN A 81 13.52 -5.72 -0.78
CA ASN A 81 14.05 -5.36 0.54
C ASN A 81 12.96 -5.39 1.63
N LEU A 82 11.72 -5.68 1.26
CA LEU A 82 10.63 -5.77 2.24
C LEU A 82 10.82 -6.95 3.18
N PRO A 83 10.39 -6.82 4.46
CA PRO A 83 9.94 -5.59 5.11
C PRO A 83 11.09 -4.66 5.48
N PHE A 84 10.85 -3.34 5.47
CA PHE A 84 11.87 -2.39 5.89
C PHE A 84 11.25 -1.19 6.59
N TYR A 85 12.04 -0.53 7.44
CA TYR A 85 11.62 0.70 8.10
C TYR A 85 11.86 1.89 7.19
N THR A 86 10.94 2.84 7.24
CA THR A 86 11.07 4.07 6.48
C THR A 86 10.25 5.17 7.14
N VAL A 87 10.50 6.40 6.73
CA VAL A 87 9.69 7.57 7.10
C VAL A 87 9.14 8.17 5.83
N ILE A 88 7.83 8.29 5.73
CA ILE A 88 7.21 8.95 4.58
C ILE A 88 7.17 10.45 4.87
N LYS A 89 7.67 11.23 3.95
CA LYS A 89 7.66 12.70 4.02
C LYS A 89 6.93 13.28 2.83
N ARG A 90 6.31 14.42 3.06
CA ARG A 90 5.70 15.20 1.98
C ARG A 90 6.64 16.35 1.65
N ILE A 91 7.05 16.41 0.39
CA ILE A 91 7.90 17.48 -0.13
C ILE A 91 7.07 18.21 -1.19
N ASP A 92 6.69 19.45 -0.90
CA ASP A 92 5.81 20.25 -1.76
C ASP A 92 4.49 19.50 -2.03
N LYS A 93 4.32 18.98 -3.23
CA LYS A 93 3.09 18.33 -3.67
C LYS A 93 3.20 16.81 -3.79
N TYR A 94 4.32 16.23 -3.39
CA TYR A 94 4.49 14.78 -3.51
C TYR A 94 5.00 14.14 -2.22
N TYR A 95 4.75 12.84 -2.12
CA TYR A 95 5.20 12.01 -0.99
C TYR A 95 6.42 11.21 -1.41
N THR A 96 7.31 10.95 -0.47
CA THR A 96 8.51 10.17 -0.73
C THR A 96 8.92 9.36 0.50
N LEU A 97 9.55 8.22 0.25
CA LEU A 97 10.23 7.44 1.29
C LEU A 97 11.58 8.08 1.61
N THR A 98 11.94 8.02 2.87
CA THR A 98 13.26 8.56 3.29
C THR A 98 14.03 7.61 4.21
#